data_11d6f54b05d44917b9dccbe744c9f64a
#
_entry.id   11d6f54b05d44917b9dccbe744c9f64a
#
_cell.length_a   1.000
_cell.length_b   1.000
_cell.length_c   1.000
_cell.angle_alpha   90.00
_cell.angle_beta   90.00
_cell.angle_gamma   90.00
#
_symmetry.space_group_name_H-M   'P 1'
#
loop_
_entity.id
_entity.type
_entity.pdbx_description
1 polymer ?
#
loop_
_entity_poly.entity_id
_entity_poly.type
_entity_poly.pdbx_seq_one_letter_code
_entity_poly.pdbx_strand_id
1 'polypeptide(L)'
;MISRRAVSGRAVLTRTVSRRTVLAAAGAIAGTSVLGRRAQAAEFNLKYGNDLPATHPINKRAAEACDAIRAATNGRVDIQIFPNSQLGGSTDMLSQVRSGALDIFTVGSPLANLIPVSAIPSIAFAFPNFDGVWAAVDGDLGAHIRQQVGTIGLVAFDKMWDNGFRQITTSNRPINDPNDLKGLKLRVPVSPLFTSMFRALGTSPTAINFVEVYTALQTKVVDGQENPLALIDAAKFYEVQKFCSLTGHMWEGFWMVANRRNFEQLPQDLRETTVRLLNQGAVKQRDDMATLNVTLETQLKQKGLTFNIVNKKPFQEALKAAGFYAEWRGKFGEDAWKTLERYSGALS
;
A
#
# COMPACT_ATOMS: atom_id res chain seq x y z
N MET A 1 -45.91 66.90 25.23
CA MET A 1 -46.57 67.25 23.97
C MET A 1 -46.69 65.92 23.19
N ILE A 2 -47.79 65.19 23.30
CA ILE A 2 -49.01 65.19 22.51
C ILE A 2 -48.70 65.06 21.01
N SER A 3 -48.92 63.83 20.44
CA SER A 3 -49.88 63.70 19.34
C SER A 3 -50.20 62.22 19.07
N ARG A 4 -51.48 61.91 19.22
CA ARG A 4 -52.17 60.70 18.80
C ARG A 4 -52.45 60.76 17.28
N ARG A 5 -52.39 59.68 16.55
CA ARG A 5 -53.23 59.36 15.35
C ARG A 5 -53.24 57.86 15.21
N ALA A 6 -54.29 57.21 15.42
CA ALA A 6 -55.51 56.97 14.65
C ALA A 6 -55.36 55.65 13.85
N VAL A 7 -56.15 54.70 14.30
CA VAL A 7 -56.41 53.33 13.78
C VAL A 7 -57.21 53.46 12.48
N SER A 8 -56.87 52.73 11.46
CA SER A 8 -57.74 52.34 10.36
C SER A 8 -57.77 50.85 10.21
N GLY A 9 -58.92 50.27 10.47
CA GLY A 9 -59.21 48.84 10.33
C GLY A 9 -59.25 48.40 8.89
N ARG A 10 -58.70 47.22 8.64
CA ARG A 10 -58.93 46.43 7.40
C ARG A 10 -59.70 45.21 7.78
N ALA A 11 -60.89 45.07 7.20
CA ALA A 11 -61.78 43.94 7.32
C ALA A 11 -61.15 42.70 6.71
N VAL A 12 -61.09 41.61 7.48
CA VAL A 12 -60.70 40.25 7.01
C VAL A 12 -61.95 39.58 6.49
N LEU A 13 -61.98 39.35 5.17
CA LEU A 13 -62.98 38.50 4.50
C LEU A 13 -62.53 37.04 4.65
N THR A 14 -63.11 36.34 5.59
CA THR A 14 -63.06 34.94 5.72
C THR A 14 -63.93 34.25 4.66
N ARG A 15 -63.33 33.72 3.60
CA ARG A 15 -64.00 32.81 2.67
C ARG A 15 -64.00 31.40 3.26
N THR A 16 -65.12 30.96 3.71
CA THR A 16 -65.40 29.54 4.07
C THR A 16 -65.39 28.69 2.82
N VAL A 17 -64.41 27.85 2.66
CA VAL A 17 -64.34 26.82 1.61
C VAL A 17 -65.15 25.61 2.09
N SER A 18 -66.22 25.31 1.36
CA SER A 18 -67.16 24.18 1.61
C SER A 18 -66.44 22.84 1.48
N ARG A 19 -66.71 21.93 2.44
CA ARG A 19 -66.17 20.56 2.50
C ARG A 19 -66.51 19.66 1.29
N ARG A 20 -67.26 20.15 0.33
CA ARG A 20 -67.67 19.37 -0.87
C ARG A 20 -66.79 19.55 -2.09
N THR A 21 -65.84 20.51 -2.08
CA THR A 21 -64.94 20.75 -3.22
C THR A 21 -63.60 20.05 -3.12
N VAL A 22 -63.34 19.35 -1.99
CA VAL A 22 -62.04 18.65 -1.76
C VAL A 22 -62.02 17.21 -2.23
N LEU A 23 -63.17 16.64 -2.64
CA LEU A 23 -63.33 15.23 -3.03
C LEU A 23 -63.25 14.94 -4.55
N ALA A 24 -63.01 15.95 -5.38
CA ALA A 24 -62.96 15.74 -6.85
C ALA A 24 -61.56 15.88 -7.47
N ALA A 25 -60.48 16.06 -6.65
CA ALA A 25 -59.07 16.18 -7.13
C ALA A 25 -58.20 14.97 -6.74
N ALA A 26 -58.77 13.86 -6.26
CA ALA A 26 -58.02 12.67 -5.81
C ALA A 26 -57.96 11.54 -6.83
N GLY A 27 -58.04 11.83 -8.11
CA GLY A 27 -58.17 10.82 -9.15
C GLY A 27 -57.27 10.96 -10.36
N ALA A 28 -55.99 11.33 -10.24
CA ALA A 28 -55.01 11.21 -11.34
C ALA A 28 -53.54 11.41 -10.86
N ILE A 29 -53.12 10.69 -9.81
CA ILE A 29 -51.69 10.44 -9.63
C ILE A 29 -51.50 8.96 -10.01
N ALA A 30 -51.52 8.73 -11.34
CA ALA A 30 -51.00 7.48 -11.90
C ALA A 30 -49.54 7.35 -11.48
N GLY A 31 -49.28 6.31 -10.71
CA GLY A 31 -47.99 6.04 -10.10
C GLY A 31 -46.85 5.95 -11.11
N THR A 32 -46.03 6.94 -11.15
CA THR A 32 -44.61 6.74 -11.43
C THR A 32 -44.01 6.13 -10.17
N SER A 33 -44.15 4.78 -10.08
CA SER A 33 -43.30 3.98 -9.20
C SER A 33 -41.86 4.26 -9.67
N VAL A 34 -41.24 5.29 -9.12
CA VAL A 34 -39.79 5.34 -9.09
C VAL A 34 -39.41 4.10 -8.29
N LEU A 35 -39.15 3.01 -9.03
CA LEU A 35 -38.41 1.87 -8.53
C LEU A 35 -37.03 2.42 -8.12
N GLY A 36 -37.00 3.07 -6.96
CA GLY A 36 -35.77 3.27 -6.25
C GLY A 36 -35.15 1.90 -6.16
N ARG A 37 -34.10 1.64 -6.95
CA ARG A 37 -33.21 0.52 -6.69
C ARG A 37 -32.87 0.62 -5.21
N ARG A 38 -33.53 -0.16 -4.38
CA ARG A 38 -33.09 -0.38 -3.00
C ARG A 38 -31.62 -0.76 -3.17
N ALA A 39 -30.73 0.07 -2.62
CA ALA A 39 -29.34 -0.31 -2.49
C ALA A 39 -29.37 -1.62 -1.69
N GLN A 40 -29.31 -2.73 -2.41
CA GLN A 40 -29.27 -4.05 -1.78
C GLN A 40 -27.93 -4.09 -1.05
N ALA A 41 -27.96 -4.33 0.24
CA ALA A 41 -26.74 -4.54 1.01
C ALA A 41 -25.92 -5.62 0.30
N ALA A 42 -24.62 -5.42 0.17
CA ALA A 42 -23.76 -6.37 -0.50
C ALA A 42 -23.84 -7.74 0.22
N GLU A 43 -23.89 -8.80 -0.55
CA GLU A 43 -23.90 -10.17 -0.04
C GLU A 43 -22.59 -10.49 0.68
N PHE A 44 -21.47 -9.99 0.12
CA PHE A 44 -20.12 -10.14 0.65
C PHE A 44 -19.50 -8.77 0.91
N ASN A 45 -19.32 -8.45 2.19
CA ASN A 45 -18.65 -7.22 2.63
C ASN A 45 -17.24 -7.58 3.10
N LEU A 46 -16.21 -7.15 2.36
CA LEU A 46 -14.82 -7.46 2.65
C LEU A 46 -14.09 -6.22 3.17
N LYS A 47 -13.23 -6.40 4.15
CA LYS A 47 -12.34 -5.37 4.66
C LYS A 47 -10.97 -5.52 4.02
N TYR A 48 -10.47 -4.45 3.42
CA TYR A 48 -9.11 -4.38 2.89
C TYR A 48 -8.30 -3.35 3.66
N GLY A 49 -7.23 -3.79 4.33
CA GLY A 49 -6.32 -2.94 5.10
C GLY A 49 -4.95 -2.76 4.42
N ASN A 50 -4.34 -1.61 4.63
CA ASN A 50 -2.93 -1.36 4.34
C ASN A 50 -2.38 -0.21 5.19
N ASP A 51 -1.05 -0.12 5.29
CA ASP A 51 -0.36 0.91 6.09
C ASP A 51 0.05 2.15 5.28
N LEU A 52 -0.24 2.18 3.99
CA LEU A 52 0.18 3.23 3.07
C LEU A 52 -0.71 4.48 3.20
N PRO A 53 -0.14 5.70 3.04
CA PRO A 53 -0.94 6.91 2.98
C PRO A 53 -2.04 6.84 1.92
N ALA A 54 -3.20 7.43 2.19
CA ALA A 54 -4.34 7.39 1.27
C ALA A 54 -4.01 7.97 -0.13
N THR A 55 -3.04 8.89 -0.19
CA THR A 55 -2.56 9.50 -1.44
C THR A 55 -1.63 8.61 -2.26
N HIS A 56 -1.16 7.48 -1.72
CA HIS A 56 -0.26 6.58 -2.42
C HIS A 56 -0.97 5.94 -3.63
N PRO A 57 -0.30 5.78 -4.79
CA PRO A 57 -0.92 5.24 -6.02
C PRO A 57 -1.61 3.88 -5.84
N ILE A 58 -1.12 3.03 -4.92
CA ILE A 58 -1.77 1.77 -4.58
C ILE A 58 -3.22 2.00 -4.12
N ASN A 59 -3.45 2.94 -3.20
CA ASN A 59 -4.79 3.19 -2.67
C ASN A 59 -5.74 3.74 -3.73
N LYS A 60 -5.25 4.59 -4.64
CA LYS A 60 -6.03 5.09 -5.78
C LYS A 60 -6.48 3.94 -6.69
N ARG A 61 -5.54 3.10 -7.13
CA ARG A 61 -5.85 2.00 -8.06
C ARG A 61 -6.62 0.87 -7.40
N ALA A 62 -6.39 0.63 -6.11
CA ALA A 62 -7.20 -0.31 -5.34
C ALA A 62 -8.66 0.17 -5.21
N ALA A 63 -8.90 1.47 -4.96
CA ALA A 63 -10.24 2.02 -4.92
C ALA A 63 -10.96 1.86 -6.28
N GLU A 64 -10.30 2.21 -7.38
CA GLU A 64 -10.84 2.00 -8.73
C GLU A 64 -11.16 0.52 -9.01
N ALA A 65 -10.31 -0.39 -8.55
CA ALA A 65 -10.54 -1.83 -8.69
C ALA A 65 -11.74 -2.30 -7.83
N CYS A 66 -11.88 -1.82 -6.60
CA CYS A 66 -13.01 -2.12 -5.73
C CYS A 66 -14.33 -1.61 -6.31
N ASP A 67 -14.36 -0.39 -6.87
CA ASP A 67 -15.53 0.15 -7.56
C ASP A 67 -15.89 -0.69 -8.79
N ALA A 68 -14.89 -1.11 -9.57
CA ALA A 68 -15.09 -1.99 -10.72
C ALA A 68 -15.61 -3.38 -10.31
N ILE A 69 -15.13 -3.95 -9.18
CA ILE A 69 -15.63 -5.21 -8.63
C ILE A 69 -17.10 -5.06 -8.24
N ARG A 70 -17.44 -4.00 -7.49
CA ARG A 70 -18.80 -3.72 -7.10
C ARG A 70 -19.74 -3.63 -8.30
N ALA A 71 -19.31 -2.90 -9.35
CA ALA A 71 -20.08 -2.77 -10.59
C ALA A 71 -20.21 -4.12 -11.33
N ALA A 72 -19.11 -4.86 -11.51
CA ALA A 72 -19.10 -6.12 -12.24
C ALA A 72 -19.87 -7.25 -11.53
N THR A 73 -20.03 -7.17 -10.21
CA THR A 73 -20.76 -8.14 -9.40
C THR A 73 -22.19 -7.69 -9.09
N ASN A 74 -22.69 -6.64 -9.75
CA ASN A 74 -24.02 -6.05 -9.47
C ASN A 74 -24.22 -5.68 -7.99
N GLY A 75 -23.13 -5.26 -7.29
CA GLY A 75 -23.15 -4.90 -5.89
C GLY A 75 -23.11 -6.08 -4.92
N ARG A 76 -22.96 -7.33 -5.39
CA ARG A 76 -22.87 -8.51 -4.52
C ARG A 76 -21.59 -8.53 -3.69
N VAL A 77 -20.47 -8.02 -4.23
CA VAL A 77 -19.19 -7.87 -3.51
C VAL A 77 -18.93 -6.38 -3.28
N ASP A 78 -18.73 -6.00 -2.04
CA ASP A 78 -18.30 -4.67 -1.61
C ASP A 78 -17.01 -4.78 -0.80
N ILE A 79 -15.97 -4.05 -1.21
CA ILE A 79 -14.65 -4.06 -0.55
C ILE A 79 -14.41 -2.68 0.04
N GLN A 80 -14.40 -2.60 1.36
CA GLN A 80 -14.08 -1.36 2.06
C GLN A 80 -12.59 -1.26 2.35
N ILE A 81 -11.96 -0.16 1.90
CA ILE A 81 -10.53 0.08 2.08
C ILE A 81 -10.28 0.86 3.36
N PHE A 82 -9.29 0.39 4.14
CA PHE A 82 -8.79 1.00 5.36
C PHE A 82 -7.29 1.31 5.20
N PRO A 83 -6.92 2.46 4.60
CA PRO A 83 -5.54 2.85 4.39
C PRO A 83 -4.92 3.43 5.66
N ASN A 84 -3.63 3.81 5.57
CA ASN A 84 -2.96 4.59 6.61
C ASN A 84 -3.00 3.96 8.00
N SER A 85 -2.86 2.62 8.06
CA SER A 85 -2.87 1.85 9.32
C SER A 85 -4.11 2.03 10.20
N GLN A 86 -5.28 2.33 9.61
CA GLN A 86 -6.53 2.50 10.38
C GLN A 86 -6.94 1.25 11.17
N LEU A 87 -6.48 0.08 10.77
CA LEU A 87 -6.74 -1.19 11.44
C LEU A 87 -5.55 -1.70 12.28
N GLY A 88 -4.55 -0.86 12.52
CA GLY A 88 -3.31 -1.19 13.23
C GLY A 88 -2.08 -1.16 12.32
N GLY A 89 -0.90 -1.40 12.90
CA GLY A 89 0.35 -1.50 12.15
C GLY A 89 0.40 -2.73 11.24
N SER A 90 1.42 -2.79 10.37
CA SER A 90 1.58 -3.93 9.42
C SER A 90 1.61 -5.28 10.12
N THR A 91 2.22 -5.37 11.30
CA THR A 91 2.28 -6.60 12.10
C THR A 91 0.92 -7.01 12.65
N ASP A 92 0.10 -6.03 13.07
CA ASP A 92 -1.25 -6.27 13.57
C ASP A 92 -2.16 -6.73 12.43
N MET A 93 -2.13 -6.04 11.29
CA MET A 93 -2.93 -6.40 10.12
C MET A 93 -2.53 -7.76 9.54
N LEU A 94 -1.23 -8.13 9.59
CA LEU A 94 -0.78 -9.47 9.18
C LEU A 94 -1.38 -10.56 10.10
N SER A 95 -1.46 -10.30 11.41
CA SER A 95 -2.13 -11.21 12.35
C SER A 95 -3.64 -11.28 12.11
N GLN A 96 -4.27 -10.14 11.82
CA GLN A 96 -5.71 -10.06 11.54
C GLN A 96 -6.08 -10.80 10.24
N VAL A 97 -5.31 -10.64 9.15
CA VAL A 97 -5.60 -11.36 7.90
C VAL A 97 -5.39 -12.87 8.05
N ARG A 98 -4.44 -13.31 8.86
CA ARG A 98 -4.27 -14.73 9.17
C ARG A 98 -5.43 -15.30 9.98
N SER A 99 -5.92 -14.59 10.97
CA SER A 99 -7.05 -15.04 11.81
C SER A 99 -8.40 -14.93 11.10
N GLY A 100 -8.51 -14.13 10.04
CA GLY A 100 -9.76 -13.83 9.33
C GLY A 100 -10.53 -12.65 9.92
N ALA A 101 -9.96 -11.87 10.83
CA ALA A 101 -10.52 -10.60 11.30
C ALA A 101 -10.43 -9.48 10.24
N LEU A 102 -9.47 -9.62 9.32
CA LEU A 102 -9.29 -8.83 8.11
C LEU A 102 -9.35 -9.76 6.89
N ASP A 103 -10.04 -9.35 5.83
CA ASP A 103 -10.25 -10.21 4.66
C ASP A 103 -9.09 -10.09 3.65
N ILE A 104 -8.64 -8.86 3.38
CA ILE A 104 -7.60 -8.56 2.39
C ILE A 104 -6.57 -7.61 3.03
N PHE A 105 -5.29 -7.85 2.76
CA PHE A 105 -4.19 -7.03 3.25
C PHE A 105 -3.13 -6.85 2.17
N THR A 106 -2.66 -5.62 1.98
CA THR A 106 -1.46 -5.34 1.19
C THR A 106 -0.24 -5.37 2.09
N VAL A 107 0.64 -6.35 1.89
CA VAL A 107 1.80 -6.61 2.75
C VAL A 107 3.09 -6.67 1.93
N GLY A 108 4.11 -5.96 2.40
CA GLY A 108 5.49 -6.05 1.90
C GLY A 108 6.35 -6.95 2.78
N SER A 109 7.50 -6.46 3.11
CA SER A 109 8.55 -7.16 3.87
C SER A 109 8.14 -7.79 5.22
N PRO A 110 7.11 -7.33 5.98
CA PRO A 110 6.69 -8.04 7.19
C PRO A 110 6.21 -9.48 6.96
N LEU A 111 5.79 -9.83 5.74
CA LEU A 111 5.40 -11.20 5.38
C LEU A 111 6.56 -12.21 5.58
N ALA A 112 7.80 -11.74 5.44
CA ALA A 112 8.99 -12.58 5.61
C ALA A 112 9.18 -13.13 7.03
N ASN A 113 8.51 -12.58 8.04
CA ASN A 113 8.50 -13.14 9.38
C ASN A 113 7.76 -14.49 9.46
N LEU A 114 6.88 -14.76 8.50
CA LEU A 114 6.11 -16.01 8.40
C LEU A 114 6.59 -16.88 7.26
N ILE A 115 6.92 -16.28 6.13
CA ILE A 115 7.34 -16.92 4.89
C ILE A 115 8.64 -16.24 4.42
N PRO A 116 9.82 -16.67 4.89
CA PRO A 116 11.09 -16.02 4.56
C PRO A 116 11.29 -15.78 3.06
N VAL A 117 10.95 -16.76 2.22
CA VAL A 117 11.11 -16.65 0.76
C VAL A 117 10.25 -15.55 0.11
N SER A 118 9.23 -15.03 0.80
CA SER A 118 8.45 -13.89 0.30
C SER A 118 9.28 -12.62 0.11
N ALA A 119 10.42 -12.51 0.80
CA ALA A 119 11.34 -11.38 0.68
C ALA A 119 12.44 -11.59 -0.38
N ILE A 120 12.50 -12.73 -1.06
CA ILE A 120 13.56 -13.01 -2.04
C ILE A 120 13.64 -11.97 -3.18
N PRO A 121 12.53 -11.35 -3.67
CA PRO A 121 12.63 -10.30 -4.68
C PRO A 121 13.31 -9.03 -4.15
N SER A 122 13.40 -8.88 -2.83
CA SER A 122 14.02 -7.72 -2.16
C SER A 122 15.47 -8.00 -1.73
N ILE A 123 16.10 -9.06 -2.22
CA ILE A 123 17.54 -9.26 -1.97
C ILE A 123 18.32 -8.05 -2.51
N ALA A 124 19.28 -7.59 -1.72
CA ALA A 124 20.06 -6.41 -2.03
C ALA A 124 20.70 -6.50 -3.42
N PHE A 125 20.49 -5.45 -4.23
CA PHE A 125 21.05 -5.29 -5.57
C PHE A 125 20.75 -6.42 -6.57
N ALA A 126 19.72 -7.24 -6.32
CA ALA A 126 19.36 -8.34 -7.23
C ALA A 126 18.93 -7.83 -8.61
N PHE A 127 18.17 -6.76 -8.68
CA PHE A 127 17.64 -6.27 -9.94
C PHE A 127 18.24 -4.91 -10.33
N PRO A 128 18.73 -4.77 -11.57
CA PRO A 128 19.22 -3.49 -12.07
C PRO A 128 18.08 -2.54 -12.49
N ASN A 129 16.91 -3.08 -12.84
CA ASN A 129 15.76 -2.35 -13.39
C ASN A 129 14.45 -3.11 -13.14
N PHE A 130 13.34 -2.49 -13.53
CA PHE A 130 12.00 -3.05 -13.36
C PHE A 130 11.70 -4.25 -14.28
N ASP A 131 12.33 -4.36 -15.44
CA ASP A 131 12.07 -5.47 -16.37
C ASP A 131 12.42 -6.82 -15.74
N GLY A 132 13.62 -6.90 -15.11
CA GLY A 132 14.04 -8.07 -14.36
C GLY A 132 13.12 -8.38 -13.17
N VAL A 133 12.64 -7.33 -12.48
CA VAL A 133 11.69 -7.48 -11.38
C VAL A 133 10.40 -8.12 -11.86
N TRP A 134 9.77 -7.52 -12.89
CA TRP A 134 8.47 -8.00 -13.36
C TRP A 134 8.56 -9.39 -13.99
N ALA A 135 9.63 -9.69 -14.70
CA ALA A 135 9.88 -11.04 -15.22
C ALA A 135 9.94 -12.09 -14.09
N ALA A 136 10.60 -11.77 -12.98
CA ALA A 136 10.73 -12.66 -11.84
C ALA A 136 9.42 -12.84 -11.05
N VAL A 137 8.79 -11.72 -10.64
CA VAL A 137 7.62 -11.80 -9.72
C VAL A 137 6.32 -12.17 -10.44
N ASP A 138 6.21 -11.94 -11.73
CA ASP A 138 5.10 -12.42 -12.57
C ASP A 138 5.36 -13.83 -13.13
N GLY A 139 6.60 -14.30 -13.06
CA GLY A 139 7.05 -15.60 -13.51
C GLY A 139 7.04 -16.68 -12.41
N ASP A 140 7.95 -17.64 -12.55
CA ASP A 140 8.02 -18.80 -11.68
C ASP A 140 8.50 -18.49 -10.25
N LEU A 141 9.32 -17.45 -10.06
CA LEU A 141 9.69 -16.99 -8.71
C LEU A 141 8.46 -16.52 -7.94
N GLY A 142 7.62 -15.68 -8.56
CA GLY A 142 6.36 -15.23 -7.95
C GLY A 142 5.38 -16.37 -7.72
N ALA A 143 5.29 -17.34 -8.65
CA ALA A 143 4.46 -18.53 -8.48
C ALA A 143 4.90 -19.37 -7.27
N HIS A 144 6.20 -19.56 -7.09
CA HIS A 144 6.76 -20.25 -5.92
C HIS A 144 6.39 -19.52 -4.62
N ILE A 145 6.53 -18.18 -4.56
CA ILE A 145 6.18 -17.41 -3.38
C ILE A 145 4.68 -17.54 -3.05
N ARG A 146 3.79 -17.42 -4.05
CA ARG A 146 2.34 -17.58 -3.86
C ARG A 146 1.98 -18.96 -3.30
N GLN A 147 2.64 -20.00 -3.78
CA GLN A 147 2.47 -21.35 -3.24
C GLN A 147 2.85 -21.42 -1.76
N GLN A 148 3.98 -20.83 -1.38
CA GLN A 148 4.43 -20.80 0.01
C GLN A 148 3.47 -19.97 0.90
N VAL A 149 2.97 -18.83 0.43
CA VAL A 149 1.94 -18.04 1.12
C VAL A 149 0.68 -18.89 1.36
N GLY A 150 0.35 -19.77 0.43
CA GLY A 150 -0.74 -20.72 0.57
C GLY A 150 -0.63 -21.64 1.77
N THR A 151 0.57 -21.95 2.24
CA THR A 151 0.79 -22.89 3.36
C THR A 151 0.36 -22.33 4.72
N ILE A 152 0.23 -21.01 4.83
CA ILE A 152 -0.18 -20.33 6.09
C ILE A 152 -1.65 -19.88 6.10
N GLY A 153 -2.46 -20.43 5.18
CA GLY A 153 -3.90 -20.13 5.13
C GLY A 153 -4.26 -18.82 4.46
N LEU A 154 -3.34 -18.25 3.68
CA LEU A 154 -3.56 -17.06 2.86
C LEU A 154 -3.62 -17.41 1.37
N VAL A 155 -4.20 -16.52 0.59
CA VAL A 155 -4.16 -16.52 -0.87
C VAL A 155 -3.45 -15.24 -1.29
N ALA A 156 -2.32 -15.34 -1.99
CA ALA A 156 -1.70 -14.19 -2.63
C ALA A 156 -2.22 -14.05 -4.06
N PHE A 157 -2.60 -12.83 -4.46
CA PHE A 157 -3.05 -12.56 -5.83
C PHE A 157 -1.86 -12.53 -6.79
N ASP A 158 -2.12 -12.70 -8.11
CA ASP A 158 -1.05 -13.02 -9.06
C ASP A 158 -0.08 -11.87 -9.32
N LYS A 159 -0.55 -10.63 -9.22
CA LYS A 159 0.27 -9.46 -9.54
C LYS A 159 0.70 -8.72 -8.27
N MET A 160 2.02 -8.59 -8.08
CA MET A 160 2.56 -7.70 -7.06
C MET A 160 2.31 -6.24 -7.44
N TRP A 161 2.03 -5.43 -6.44
CA TRP A 161 1.95 -3.97 -6.53
C TRP A 161 3.35 -3.37 -6.34
N ASP A 162 3.69 -2.34 -7.10
CA ASP A 162 4.99 -1.70 -7.03
C ASP A 162 5.10 -0.79 -5.80
N ASN A 163 6.14 -0.98 -5.00
CA ASN A 163 6.61 0.03 -4.06
C ASN A 163 7.77 0.82 -4.66
N GLY A 164 8.70 0.13 -5.31
CA GLY A 164 9.81 0.71 -6.04
C GLY A 164 11.19 0.38 -5.49
N PHE A 165 12.22 0.92 -6.16
CA PHE A 165 13.59 0.87 -5.67
C PHE A 165 13.78 1.82 -4.48
N ARG A 166 14.38 1.30 -3.41
CA ARG A 166 14.48 1.98 -2.12
C ARG A 166 15.75 2.82 -2.04
N GLN A 167 15.63 3.99 -1.43
CA GLN A 167 16.67 5.00 -1.24
C GLN A 167 16.84 5.28 0.26
N ILE A 168 18.03 5.71 0.67
CA ILE A 168 18.27 6.03 2.09
C ILE A 168 18.10 7.55 2.28
N THR A 169 17.29 7.94 3.29
CA THR A 169 17.23 9.33 3.75
C THR A 169 17.84 9.48 5.15
N THR A 170 18.45 10.61 5.40
CA THR A 170 19.09 10.94 6.67
C THR A 170 18.87 12.41 7.04
N SER A 171 18.97 12.73 8.34
CA SER A 171 18.83 14.10 8.83
C SER A 171 20.16 14.86 8.94
N ASN A 172 21.31 14.18 8.99
CA ASN A 172 22.59 14.75 9.42
C ASN A 172 23.69 14.76 8.34
N ARG A 173 23.77 13.75 7.48
CA ARG A 173 24.78 13.64 6.42
C ARG A 173 24.30 12.77 5.26
N PRO A 174 24.76 13.01 4.01
CA PRO A 174 24.53 12.11 2.90
C PRO A 174 25.29 10.80 3.11
N ILE A 175 24.84 9.74 2.44
CA ILE A 175 25.51 8.44 2.35
C ILE A 175 26.16 8.35 0.98
N ASN A 176 27.48 8.28 0.93
CA ASN A 176 28.26 8.15 -0.31
C ASN A 176 28.87 6.76 -0.46
N ASP A 177 29.28 6.17 0.66
CA ASP A 177 29.85 4.82 0.70
C ASP A 177 29.41 4.05 1.97
N PRO A 178 29.71 2.75 2.10
CA PRO A 178 29.31 1.95 3.25
C PRO A 178 29.83 2.46 4.61
N ASN A 179 30.94 3.20 4.65
CA ASN A 179 31.48 3.71 5.91
C ASN A 179 30.58 4.79 6.51
N ASP A 180 29.85 5.54 5.68
CA ASP A 180 28.89 6.55 6.14
C ASP A 180 27.71 5.91 6.90
N LEU A 181 27.48 4.62 6.69
CA LEU A 181 26.43 3.86 7.39
C LEU A 181 26.84 3.40 8.78
N LYS A 182 28.14 3.34 9.10
CA LYS A 182 28.63 2.81 10.37
C LYS A 182 28.05 3.57 11.56
N GLY A 183 27.42 2.84 12.46
CA GLY A 183 26.80 3.37 13.66
C GLY A 183 25.54 4.22 13.45
N LEU A 184 25.09 4.42 12.20
CA LEU A 184 23.85 5.15 11.90
C LEU A 184 22.65 4.40 12.50
N LYS A 185 21.82 5.06 13.29
CA LYS A 185 20.53 4.53 13.74
C LYS A 185 19.55 4.62 12.60
N LEU A 186 19.39 3.52 11.87
CA LEU A 186 18.54 3.47 10.69
C LEU A 186 17.24 2.72 10.99
N ARG A 187 16.11 3.36 10.75
CA ARG A 187 14.84 2.65 10.76
C ARG A 187 14.75 1.73 9.56
N VAL A 188 14.34 0.51 9.80
CA VAL A 188 14.01 -0.47 8.77
C VAL A 188 12.59 -1.02 9.00
N PRO A 189 11.92 -1.59 7.99
CA PRO A 189 10.68 -2.33 8.18
C PRO A 189 10.86 -3.49 9.16
N VAL A 190 9.75 -3.98 9.74
CA VAL A 190 9.76 -5.16 10.62
C VAL A 190 9.99 -6.40 9.76
N SER A 191 11.25 -6.61 9.35
CA SER A 191 11.68 -7.70 8.47
C SER A 191 13.10 -8.16 8.81
N PRO A 192 13.31 -9.48 8.95
CA PRO A 192 14.65 -10.03 9.19
C PRO A 192 15.64 -9.71 8.07
N LEU A 193 15.20 -9.69 6.80
CA LEU A 193 16.04 -9.38 5.65
C LEU A 193 16.64 -7.98 5.75
N PHE A 194 15.80 -6.98 6.01
CA PHE A 194 16.24 -5.58 6.10
C PHE A 194 17.17 -5.36 7.30
N THR A 195 16.82 -5.94 8.44
CA THR A 195 17.65 -5.88 9.65
C THR A 195 19.02 -6.54 9.43
N SER A 196 19.07 -7.71 8.78
CA SER A 196 20.32 -8.41 8.44
C SER A 196 21.17 -7.58 7.48
N MET A 197 20.57 -7.08 6.38
CA MET A 197 21.28 -6.30 5.38
C MET A 197 21.95 -5.05 5.96
N PHE A 198 21.18 -4.24 6.68
CA PHE A 198 21.74 -2.99 7.23
C PHE A 198 22.71 -3.23 8.38
N ARG A 199 22.53 -4.29 9.15
CA ARG A 199 23.54 -4.72 10.14
C ARG A 199 24.85 -5.14 9.44
N ALA A 200 24.79 -5.88 8.34
CA ALA A 200 25.95 -6.26 7.54
C ALA A 200 26.69 -5.04 6.96
N LEU A 201 25.98 -3.95 6.70
CA LEU A 201 26.54 -2.65 6.29
C LEU A 201 27.01 -1.77 7.47
N GLY A 202 26.96 -2.28 8.71
CA GLY A 202 27.49 -1.61 9.90
C GLY A 202 26.57 -0.58 10.54
N THR A 203 25.27 -0.52 10.15
CA THR A 203 24.30 0.36 10.83
C THR A 203 23.86 -0.23 12.16
N SER A 204 23.15 0.58 12.96
CA SER A 204 22.30 0.13 14.09
C SER A 204 20.85 0.12 13.62
N PRO A 205 20.36 -0.96 12.98
CA PRO A 205 19.04 -0.98 12.41
C PRO A 205 17.98 -1.18 13.49
N THR A 206 16.93 -0.37 13.45
CA THR A 206 15.77 -0.43 14.34
C THR A 206 14.53 -0.77 13.53
N ALA A 207 13.94 -1.93 13.80
CA ALA A 207 12.71 -2.37 13.14
C ALA A 207 11.50 -1.66 13.76
N ILE A 208 10.83 -0.81 12.96
CA ILE A 208 9.69 0.01 13.41
C ILE A 208 8.58 -0.08 12.35
N ASN A 209 7.33 -0.26 12.78
CA ASN A 209 6.17 -0.22 11.90
C ASN A 209 6.07 1.12 11.15
N PHE A 210 5.55 1.10 9.93
CA PHE A 210 5.56 2.28 9.05
C PHE A 210 4.85 3.49 9.67
N VAL A 211 3.75 3.28 10.37
CA VAL A 211 2.95 4.35 11.01
C VAL A 211 3.74 5.16 12.04
N GLU A 212 4.78 4.59 12.63
CA GLU A 212 5.59 5.23 13.68
C GLU A 212 6.82 5.96 13.13
N VAL A 213 7.15 5.78 11.82
CA VAL A 213 8.43 6.25 11.25
C VAL A 213 8.58 7.76 11.30
N TYR A 214 7.54 8.51 10.93
CA TYR A 214 7.61 9.98 10.94
C TYR A 214 7.96 10.50 12.32
N THR A 215 7.28 10.01 13.37
CA THR A 215 7.54 10.40 14.76
C THR A 215 8.93 9.96 15.22
N ALA A 216 9.39 8.77 14.86
CA ALA A 216 10.73 8.27 15.22
C ALA A 216 11.84 9.13 14.59
N LEU A 217 11.66 9.61 13.35
CA LEU A 217 12.56 10.55 12.67
C LEU A 217 12.49 11.94 13.31
N GLN A 218 11.30 12.46 13.58
CA GLN A 218 11.10 13.78 14.16
C GLN A 218 11.72 13.89 15.56
N THR A 219 11.55 12.87 16.39
CA THR A 219 12.08 12.80 17.76
C THR A 219 13.54 12.32 17.81
N LYS A 220 14.17 12.02 16.66
CA LYS A 220 15.55 11.55 16.54
C LYS A 220 15.84 10.23 17.28
N VAL A 221 14.82 9.39 17.46
CA VAL A 221 14.99 7.99 17.88
C VAL A 221 15.83 7.24 16.85
N VAL A 222 15.64 7.59 15.57
CA VAL A 222 16.47 7.14 14.45
C VAL A 222 16.99 8.35 13.66
N ASP A 223 18.17 8.22 13.05
CA ASP A 223 18.83 9.28 12.26
C ASP A 223 18.33 9.31 10.81
N GLY A 224 17.86 8.17 10.32
CA GLY A 224 17.41 7.99 8.96
C GLY A 224 16.47 6.80 8.79
N GLN A 225 15.99 6.67 7.57
CA GLN A 225 15.14 5.57 7.11
C GLN A 225 15.44 5.25 5.63
N GLU A 226 14.85 4.21 5.10
CA GLU A 226 14.96 3.85 3.70
C GLU A 226 13.58 3.48 3.14
N ASN A 227 13.25 4.03 1.99
CA ASN A 227 12.00 3.80 1.26
C ASN A 227 12.15 4.28 -0.20
N PRO A 228 11.24 3.87 -1.10
CA PRO A 228 11.13 4.47 -2.42
C PRO A 228 10.69 5.93 -2.36
N LEU A 229 11.06 6.70 -3.40
CA LEU A 229 10.77 8.15 -3.44
C LEU A 229 9.29 8.46 -3.31
N ALA A 230 8.42 7.65 -3.92
CA ALA A 230 6.96 7.83 -3.82
C ALA A 230 6.46 7.75 -2.37
N LEU A 231 7.03 6.85 -1.58
CA LEU A 231 6.65 6.70 -0.18
C LEU A 231 7.29 7.79 0.70
N ILE A 232 8.52 8.21 0.39
CA ILE A 232 9.17 9.38 1.02
C ILE A 232 8.30 10.63 0.84
N ASP A 233 7.73 10.82 -0.36
CA ASP A 233 6.85 11.95 -0.67
C ASP A 233 5.50 11.82 0.05
N ALA A 234 4.81 10.71 -0.14
CA ALA A 234 3.47 10.51 0.41
C ALA A 234 3.43 10.56 1.95
N ALA A 235 4.49 10.07 2.62
CA ALA A 235 4.63 10.11 4.08
C ALA A 235 5.33 11.40 4.59
N LYS A 236 5.65 12.32 3.69
CA LYS A 236 6.24 13.64 4.01
C LYS A 236 7.58 13.54 4.77
N PHE A 237 8.37 12.49 4.54
CA PHE A 237 9.64 12.35 5.25
C PHE A 237 10.63 13.48 4.95
N TYR A 238 10.44 14.22 3.85
CA TYR A 238 11.21 15.43 3.53
C TYR A 238 11.06 16.54 4.59
N GLU A 239 10.03 16.53 5.44
CA GLU A 239 9.89 17.51 6.53
C GLU A 239 10.83 17.22 7.70
N VAL A 240 11.26 15.97 7.88
CA VAL A 240 12.09 15.48 9.00
C VAL A 240 13.42 14.87 8.58
N GLN A 241 13.73 14.88 7.28
CA GLN A 241 14.98 14.41 6.68
C GLN A 241 15.57 15.51 5.79
N LYS A 242 16.90 15.52 5.59
CA LYS A 242 17.60 16.53 4.79
C LYS A 242 18.25 15.96 3.53
N PHE A 243 18.75 14.75 3.60
CA PHE A 243 19.50 14.10 2.54
C PHE A 243 18.76 12.88 2.03
N CYS A 244 18.82 12.65 0.72
CA CYS A 244 18.35 11.45 0.05
C CYS A 244 19.46 10.90 -0.84
N SER A 245 20.04 9.78 -0.44
CA SER A 245 21.10 9.10 -1.17
C SER A 245 20.49 8.04 -2.07
N LEU A 246 20.69 8.18 -3.39
CA LEU A 246 20.12 7.30 -4.41
C LEU A 246 20.87 5.97 -4.47
N THR A 247 20.70 5.17 -3.44
CA THR A 247 21.35 3.86 -3.29
C THR A 247 20.73 2.79 -4.17
N GLY A 248 19.40 2.84 -4.38
CA GLY A 248 18.69 1.79 -5.12
C GLY A 248 19.06 0.39 -4.64
N HIS A 249 19.29 0.25 -3.34
CA HIS A 249 19.90 -0.92 -2.72
C HIS A 249 19.07 -2.17 -2.79
N MET A 250 17.75 -2.04 -2.98
CA MET A 250 16.81 -3.13 -3.25
C MET A 250 15.54 -2.60 -3.88
N TRP A 251 14.83 -3.46 -4.59
CA TRP A 251 13.44 -3.26 -4.95
C TRP A 251 12.52 -3.90 -3.90
N GLU A 252 11.40 -3.30 -3.63
CA GLU A 252 10.33 -3.91 -2.85
C GLU A 252 9.00 -3.75 -3.56
N GLY A 253 8.17 -4.77 -3.48
CA GLY A 253 6.78 -4.74 -3.88
C GLY A 253 5.87 -5.24 -2.77
N PHE A 254 4.58 -5.07 -2.98
CA PHE A 254 3.56 -5.54 -2.05
C PHE A 254 2.79 -6.70 -2.65
N TRP A 255 2.63 -7.77 -1.89
CA TRP A 255 1.64 -8.77 -2.13
C TRP A 255 0.29 -8.30 -1.62
N MET A 256 -0.75 -8.40 -2.43
CA MET A 256 -2.12 -8.35 -1.92
C MET A 256 -2.52 -9.78 -1.58
N VAL A 257 -2.81 -10.01 -0.30
CA VAL A 257 -3.15 -11.33 0.23
C VAL A 257 -4.56 -11.31 0.81
N ALA A 258 -5.27 -12.43 0.71
CA ALA A 258 -6.57 -12.61 1.35
C ALA A 258 -6.53 -13.75 2.36
N ASN A 259 -7.34 -13.66 3.42
CA ASN A 259 -7.63 -14.81 4.26
C ASN A 259 -8.33 -15.88 3.41
N ARG A 260 -7.75 -17.07 3.31
CA ARG A 260 -8.26 -18.13 2.44
C ARG A 260 -9.70 -18.49 2.76
N ARG A 261 -10.01 -18.74 4.04
CA ARG A 261 -11.35 -19.18 4.46
C ARG A 261 -12.42 -18.14 4.15
N ASN A 262 -12.15 -16.86 4.40
CA ASN A 262 -13.10 -15.78 4.11
C ASN A 262 -13.27 -15.59 2.61
N PHE A 263 -12.18 -15.63 1.86
CA PHE A 263 -12.18 -15.42 0.41
C PHE A 263 -12.84 -16.58 -0.35
N GLU A 264 -12.69 -17.81 0.13
CA GLU A 264 -13.32 -19.00 -0.46
C GLU A 264 -14.83 -19.09 -0.18
N GLN A 265 -15.38 -18.25 0.71
CA GLN A 265 -16.85 -18.10 0.87
C GLN A 265 -17.51 -17.44 -0.35
N LEU A 266 -16.77 -16.65 -1.11
CA LEU A 266 -17.28 -16.09 -2.36
C LEU A 266 -17.50 -17.23 -3.37
N PRO A 267 -18.63 -17.24 -4.12
CA PRO A 267 -18.80 -18.06 -5.31
C PRO A 267 -17.62 -17.91 -6.29
N GLN A 268 -17.34 -18.93 -7.06
CA GLN A 268 -16.16 -18.97 -7.93
C GLN A 268 -16.13 -17.80 -8.92
N ASP A 269 -17.25 -17.45 -9.55
CA ASP A 269 -17.38 -16.34 -10.48
C ASP A 269 -17.05 -14.99 -9.84
N LEU A 270 -17.44 -14.77 -8.58
CA LEU A 270 -17.13 -13.56 -7.82
C LEU A 270 -15.66 -13.52 -7.41
N ARG A 271 -15.07 -14.66 -7.02
CA ARG A 271 -13.64 -14.75 -6.72
C ARG A 271 -12.80 -14.40 -7.95
N GLU A 272 -13.08 -15.06 -9.09
CA GLU A 272 -12.35 -14.82 -10.34
C GLU A 272 -12.46 -13.37 -10.80
N THR A 273 -13.65 -12.78 -10.70
CA THR A 273 -13.86 -11.37 -11.03
C THR A 273 -13.06 -10.46 -10.11
N THR A 274 -13.06 -10.74 -8.79
CA THR A 274 -12.31 -9.97 -7.79
C THR A 274 -10.81 -10.05 -8.04
N VAL A 275 -10.25 -11.25 -8.22
CA VAL A 275 -8.82 -11.45 -8.49
C VAL A 275 -8.41 -10.75 -9.78
N ARG A 276 -9.17 -10.94 -10.86
CA ARG A 276 -8.88 -10.34 -12.16
C ARG A 276 -8.82 -8.81 -12.09
N LEU A 277 -9.79 -8.18 -11.42
CA LEU A 277 -9.86 -6.72 -11.36
C LEU A 277 -8.79 -6.14 -10.42
N LEU A 278 -8.46 -6.79 -9.30
CA LEU A 278 -7.35 -6.39 -8.44
C LEU A 278 -6.00 -6.55 -9.15
N ASN A 279 -5.79 -7.64 -9.89
CA ASN A 279 -4.59 -7.83 -10.70
C ASN A 279 -4.45 -6.75 -11.81
N GLN A 280 -5.55 -6.36 -12.45
CA GLN A 280 -5.56 -5.24 -13.41
C GLN A 280 -5.23 -3.91 -12.71
N GLY A 281 -5.73 -3.70 -11.49
CA GLY A 281 -5.37 -2.56 -10.65
C GLY A 281 -3.87 -2.49 -10.37
N ALA A 282 -3.25 -3.63 -10.06
CA ALA A 282 -1.80 -3.72 -9.82
C ALA A 282 -0.99 -3.34 -11.06
N VAL A 283 -1.36 -3.82 -12.25
CA VAL A 283 -0.67 -3.47 -13.51
C VAL A 283 -0.78 -1.97 -13.77
N LYS A 284 -1.98 -1.38 -13.68
CA LYS A 284 -2.16 0.07 -13.84
C LYS A 284 -1.36 0.89 -12.82
N GLN A 285 -1.22 0.39 -11.60
CA GLN A 285 -0.45 1.07 -10.57
C GLN A 285 1.05 1.05 -10.88
N ARG A 286 1.59 -0.02 -11.49
CA ARG A 286 2.98 -0.06 -11.97
C ARG A 286 3.25 1.03 -13.01
N ASP A 287 2.32 1.26 -13.93
CA ASP A 287 2.41 2.34 -14.94
C ASP A 287 2.38 3.72 -14.28
N ASP A 288 1.51 3.92 -13.28
CA ASP A 288 1.47 5.15 -12.50
C ASP A 288 2.82 5.40 -11.78
N MET A 289 3.40 4.35 -11.17
CA MET A 289 4.68 4.46 -10.47
C MET A 289 5.82 4.77 -11.43
N ALA A 290 5.85 4.15 -12.60
CA ALA A 290 6.85 4.45 -13.64
C ALA A 290 6.79 5.94 -14.04
N THR A 291 5.57 6.46 -14.27
CA THR A 291 5.35 7.88 -14.61
C THR A 291 5.75 8.81 -13.45
N LEU A 292 5.34 8.48 -12.24
CA LEU A 292 5.60 9.29 -11.05
C LEU A 292 7.11 9.38 -10.75
N ASN A 293 7.83 8.28 -10.86
CA ASN A 293 9.27 8.20 -10.57
C ASN A 293 10.11 9.16 -11.43
N VAL A 294 9.65 9.53 -12.64
CA VAL A 294 10.34 10.49 -13.51
C VAL A 294 10.45 11.88 -12.88
N THR A 295 9.47 12.29 -12.07
CA THR A 295 9.38 13.65 -11.54
C THR A 295 9.69 13.77 -10.05
N LEU A 296 9.64 12.66 -9.30
CA LEU A 296 9.74 12.66 -7.83
C LEU A 296 11.03 13.25 -7.29
N GLU A 297 12.17 12.97 -7.91
CA GLU A 297 13.45 13.55 -7.46
C GLU A 297 13.40 15.08 -7.53
N THR A 298 12.92 15.63 -8.64
CA THR A 298 12.78 17.09 -8.81
C THR A 298 11.80 17.69 -7.80
N GLN A 299 10.64 17.05 -7.60
CA GLN A 299 9.64 17.50 -6.62
C GLN A 299 10.17 17.48 -5.20
N LEU A 300 10.88 16.42 -4.80
CA LEU A 300 11.44 16.29 -3.46
C LEU A 300 12.62 17.27 -3.23
N LYS A 301 13.40 17.60 -4.26
CA LYS A 301 14.39 18.68 -4.21
C LYS A 301 13.72 20.04 -3.93
N GLN A 302 12.61 20.33 -4.58
CA GLN A 302 11.83 21.54 -4.34
C GLN A 302 11.24 21.59 -2.93
N LYS A 303 10.99 20.42 -2.32
CA LYS A 303 10.55 20.29 -0.93
C LYS A 303 11.69 20.30 0.10
N GLY A 304 12.95 20.51 -0.34
CA GLY A 304 14.09 20.72 0.53
C GLY A 304 15.02 19.54 0.74
N LEU A 305 14.80 18.38 0.08
CA LEU A 305 15.75 17.28 0.13
C LEU A 305 16.97 17.54 -0.77
N THR A 306 18.15 17.29 -0.23
CA THR A 306 19.41 17.27 -0.99
C THR A 306 19.70 15.85 -1.45
N PHE A 307 19.92 15.67 -2.75
CA PHE A 307 20.16 14.37 -3.37
C PHE A 307 21.63 14.17 -3.71
N ASN A 308 22.12 12.95 -3.55
CA ASN A 308 23.39 12.49 -4.10
C ASN A 308 23.24 11.12 -4.76
N ILE A 309 24.04 10.90 -5.82
CA ILE A 309 24.12 9.62 -6.53
C ILE A 309 25.19 8.77 -5.85
N VAL A 310 24.90 7.50 -5.65
CA VAL A 310 25.76 6.57 -4.93
C VAL A 310 26.35 5.53 -5.88
N ASN A 311 27.66 5.25 -5.75
CA ASN A 311 28.26 4.09 -6.38
C ASN A 311 27.83 2.83 -5.60
N LYS A 312 27.09 1.95 -6.25
CA LYS A 312 26.51 0.74 -5.63
C LYS A 312 27.54 -0.36 -5.35
N LYS A 313 28.64 -0.39 -6.13
CA LYS A 313 29.62 -1.49 -6.08
C LYS A 313 30.25 -1.70 -4.70
N PRO A 314 30.72 -0.65 -3.97
CA PRO A 314 31.26 -0.84 -2.62
C PRO A 314 30.24 -1.45 -1.63
N PHE A 315 28.95 -1.13 -1.77
CA PHE A 315 27.90 -1.70 -0.91
C PHE A 315 27.68 -3.17 -1.21
N GLN A 316 27.68 -3.58 -2.48
CA GLN A 316 27.60 -4.98 -2.89
C GLN A 316 28.78 -5.77 -2.36
N GLU A 317 30.01 -5.23 -2.49
CA GLU A 317 31.24 -5.86 -2.00
C GLU A 317 31.22 -5.99 -0.47
N ALA A 318 30.75 -4.99 0.26
CA ALA A 318 30.61 -5.03 1.71
C ALA A 318 29.62 -6.13 2.15
N LEU A 319 28.46 -6.24 1.49
CA LEU A 319 27.48 -7.29 1.76
C LEU A 319 28.03 -8.71 1.44
N LYS A 320 28.76 -8.83 0.36
CA LYS A 320 29.42 -10.08 -0.01
C LYS A 320 30.46 -10.48 1.02
N ALA A 321 31.34 -9.56 1.41
CA ALA A 321 32.36 -9.77 2.43
C ALA A 321 31.76 -10.12 3.81
N ALA A 322 30.60 -9.57 4.14
CA ALA A 322 29.87 -9.88 5.38
C ALA A 322 29.10 -11.21 5.32
N GLY A 323 29.14 -11.94 4.20
CA GLY A 323 28.41 -13.20 4.04
C GLY A 323 26.89 -13.09 3.89
N PHE A 324 26.35 -11.88 3.63
CA PHE A 324 24.92 -11.61 3.56
C PHE A 324 24.20 -12.50 2.53
N TYR A 325 24.75 -12.63 1.34
CA TYR A 325 24.12 -13.43 0.28
C TYR A 325 24.13 -14.94 0.61
N ALA A 326 25.20 -15.45 1.21
CA ALA A 326 25.27 -16.85 1.65
C ALA A 326 24.26 -17.14 2.76
N GLU A 327 24.12 -16.23 3.72
CA GLU A 327 23.10 -16.32 4.79
C GLU A 327 21.70 -16.46 4.19
N TRP A 328 21.35 -15.57 3.26
CA TRP A 328 19.98 -15.52 2.72
C TRP A 328 19.71 -16.60 1.68
N ARG A 329 20.72 -17.05 0.94
CA ARG A 329 20.63 -18.26 0.11
C ARG A 329 20.22 -19.47 0.96
N GLY A 330 20.86 -19.66 2.12
CA GLY A 330 20.49 -20.72 3.05
C GLY A 330 19.05 -20.59 3.59
N LYS A 331 18.59 -19.37 3.87
CA LYS A 331 17.24 -19.13 4.40
C LYS A 331 16.13 -19.28 3.36
N PHE A 332 16.39 -18.92 2.11
CA PHE A 332 15.41 -19.03 1.02
C PHE A 332 15.37 -20.43 0.40
N GLY A 333 16.47 -21.18 0.53
CA GLY A 333 16.66 -22.47 -0.11
C GLY A 333 17.25 -22.37 -1.52
N GLU A 334 17.98 -23.39 -1.91
CA GLU A 334 18.74 -23.45 -3.18
C GLU A 334 17.85 -23.26 -4.42
N ASP A 335 16.66 -23.84 -4.43
CA ASP A 335 15.79 -23.80 -5.62
C ASP A 335 15.24 -22.39 -5.85
N ALA A 336 14.80 -21.72 -4.78
CA ALA A 336 14.34 -20.35 -4.87
C ALA A 336 15.49 -19.40 -5.25
N TRP A 337 16.68 -19.62 -4.70
CA TRP A 337 17.87 -18.83 -5.02
C TRP A 337 18.30 -18.99 -6.49
N LYS A 338 18.38 -20.23 -6.99
CA LYS A 338 18.66 -20.48 -8.41
C LYS A 338 17.59 -19.86 -9.32
N THR A 339 16.35 -19.89 -8.89
CA THR A 339 15.26 -19.24 -9.63
C THR A 339 15.47 -17.73 -9.68
N LEU A 340 15.83 -17.08 -8.56
CA LEU A 340 16.17 -15.66 -8.54
C LEU A 340 17.33 -15.34 -9.50
N GLU A 341 18.43 -16.11 -9.44
CA GLU A 341 19.64 -15.86 -10.24
C GLU A 341 19.41 -16.00 -11.76
N ARG A 342 18.36 -16.68 -12.21
CA ARG A 342 17.95 -16.65 -13.64
C ARG A 342 17.50 -15.28 -14.11
N TYR A 343 16.99 -14.44 -13.20
CA TYR A 343 16.50 -13.10 -13.50
C TYR A 343 17.48 -12.01 -13.11
N SER A 344 18.23 -12.20 -12.03
CA SER A 344 19.15 -11.20 -11.49
C SER A 344 20.58 -11.34 -12.00
N GLY A 345 20.94 -12.49 -12.56
CA GLY A 345 22.35 -12.91 -12.67
C GLY A 345 22.90 -13.39 -11.33
N ALA A 346 24.14 -13.87 -11.32
CA ALA A 346 24.79 -14.36 -10.11
C ALA A 346 25.01 -13.25 -9.09
N LEU A 347 24.63 -13.51 -7.84
CA LEU A 347 24.72 -12.54 -6.73
C LEU A 347 25.91 -12.83 -5.80
N SER A 348 26.42 -14.05 -5.80
CA SER A 348 27.47 -14.52 -4.89
C SER A 348 28.67 -15.12 -5.64
#